data_1dbf47d2276a8d3ccd837f5faa0bd720
#
_entry.id   1dbf47d2276a8d3ccd837f5faa0bd720
#
_cell.length_a   1.000
_cell.length_b   1.000
_cell.length_c   1.000
_cell.angle_alpha   90.00
_cell.angle_beta   90.00
_cell.angle_gamma   90.00
#
_symmetry.space_group_name_H-M   'P 1'
#
loop_
_entity.id
_entity.type
_entity.pdbx_description
1 polymer ?
#
loop_
_entity_poly.entity_id
_entity_poly.type
_entity_poly.pdbx_seq_one_letter_code
_entity_poly.pdbx_strand_id
1 'polypeptide(L)'
;MNLLYSFNKRGAEAAFWAREIAAASDARFRFIPFNHDPFLDPNRYTRAQALDNLYFARDPGLVRMYRAFEEALATHAVDAVIVDNYPPYHPDYLRRLPIYKVLRVADGPICAYDRDFAYLHAYDHVLYHSPAYSADMGMSEKLRYCGATTIDFWPQAVFDAAFDSAKDLATLERQPRDIDVLFIGALHVGKMPFLSRIKKALGSRCRLYGLSTLKRNVYFNLRFGFPGWVRPVQFSEYVPLYQRTKIGFNVHNRGDYTVGSYRLFELPANGVMQISDGGEYLNEFFKVGEEIIGYREADDLIDKIRFYLENDAERQRIAMNGYRRVMRDHRFRDRMRQAGELIARGLARKADRVSVVSA
;
A
#
# COMPACT_ATOMS: atom_id res chain seq x y z
N MET A 1 10.37 10.24 -20.39
CA MET A 1 11.22 10.12 -19.17
C MET A 1 11.23 8.66 -18.74
N ASN A 2 12.40 8.10 -18.48
CA ASN A 2 12.59 6.71 -18.05
C ASN A 2 12.73 6.67 -16.52
N LEU A 3 11.81 5.98 -15.85
CA LEU A 3 11.74 5.88 -14.41
C LEU A 3 11.94 4.44 -13.98
N LEU A 4 13.02 4.14 -13.27
CA LEU A 4 13.23 2.82 -12.72
C LEU A 4 12.53 2.70 -11.37
N TYR A 5 11.68 1.68 -11.21
CA TYR A 5 10.99 1.38 -9.96
C TYR A 5 11.63 0.15 -9.30
N SER A 6 12.37 0.39 -8.22
CA SER A 6 13.02 -0.67 -7.43
C SER A 6 12.10 -1.16 -6.32
N PHE A 7 11.83 -2.45 -6.30
CA PHE A 7 10.91 -3.10 -5.35
C PHE A 7 11.45 -4.43 -4.87
N ASN A 8 10.81 -4.98 -3.84
CA ASN A 8 11.14 -6.27 -3.25
C ASN A 8 9.92 -7.16 -3.20
N LYS A 9 9.89 -8.20 -4.06
CA LYS A 9 8.82 -9.19 -4.08
C LYS A 9 9.33 -10.56 -4.51
N ARG A 10 8.67 -11.65 -4.04
CA ARG A 10 9.07 -13.04 -4.31
C ARG A 10 8.04 -13.79 -5.15
N GLY A 11 8.53 -14.78 -5.87
CA GLY A 11 7.68 -15.72 -6.62
C GLY A 11 6.69 -15.04 -7.57
N ALA A 12 5.46 -15.49 -7.56
CA ALA A 12 4.39 -14.97 -8.42
C ALA A 12 4.09 -13.48 -8.19
N GLU A 13 4.30 -13.00 -6.96
CA GLU A 13 4.09 -11.59 -6.63
C GLU A 13 5.13 -10.69 -7.32
N ALA A 14 6.36 -11.17 -7.51
CA ALA A 14 7.39 -10.44 -8.24
C ALA A 14 7.01 -10.20 -9.71
N ALA A 15 6.55 -11.24 -10.39
CA ALA A 15 6.08 -11.16 -11.77
C ALA A 15 4.84 -10.26 -11.92
N PHE A 16 3.93 -10.33 -10.94
CA PHE A 16 2.77 -9.46 -10.87
C PHE A 16 3.17 -7.98 -10.78
N TRP A 17 4.01 -7.62 -9.82
CA TRP A 17 4.47 -6.24 -9.64
C TRP A 17 5.23 -5.71 -10.84
N ALA A 18 6.14 -6.51 -11.41
CA ALA A 18 6.89 -6.12 -12.60
C ALA A 18 5.96 -5.81 -13.78
N ARG A 19 4.92 -6.63 -13.99
CA ARG A 19 3.94 -6.42 -15.04
C ARG A 19 3.11 -5.15 -14.82
N GLU A 20 2.58 -4.94 -13.61
CA GLU A 20 1.76 -3.78 -13.28
C GLU A 20 2.56 -2.46 -13.39
N ILE A 21 3.83 -2.46 -12.94
CA ILE A 21 4.73 -1.31 -13.09
C ILE A 21 4.97 -1.01 -14.58
N ALA A 22 5.34 -2.02 -15.37
CA ALA A 22 5.61 -1.82 -16.78
C ALA A 22 4.36 -1.38 -17.56
N ALA A 23 3.19 -1.95 -17.24
CA ALA A 23 1.90 -1.62 -17.86
C ALA A 23 1.40 -0.19 -17.53
N ALA A 24 1.94 0.42 -16.48
CA ALA A 24 1.62 1.81 -16.14
C ALA A 24 2.33 2.84 -17.04
N SER A 25 3.21 2.40 -17.93
CA SER A 25 3.93 3.26 -18.89
C SER A 25 2.97 3.90 -19.91
N ASP A 26 3.29 5.14 -20.30
CA ASP A 26 2.58 5.89 -21.34
C ASP A 26 3.57 6.62 -22.27
N ALA A 27 3.07 7.52 -23.11
CA ALA A 27 3.90 8.29 -24.03
C ALA A 27 4.89 9.26 -23.34
N ARG A 28 4.62 9.64 -22.09
CA ARG A 28 5.45 10.59 -21.31
C ARG A 28 6.42 9.89 -20.36
N PHE A 29 5.98 8.79 -19.75
CA PHE A 29 6.70 8.10 -18.70
C PHE A 29 6.83 6.61 -19.02
N ARG A 30 8.05 6.11 -19.08
CA ARG A 30 8.35 4.69 -19.17
C ARG A 30 8.80 4.19 -17.81
N PHE A 31 8.03 3.28 -17.22
CA PHE A 31 8.34 2.67 -15.93
C PHE A 31 9.06 1.33 -16.13
N ILE A 32 10.22 1.19 -15.54
CA ILE A 32 11.11 0.03 -15.68
C ILE A 32 11.16 -0.68 -14.32
N PRO A 33 10.61 -1.89 -14.20
CA PRO A 33 10.65 -2.63 -12.95
C PRO A 33 12.05 -3.18 -12.66
N PHE A 34 12.53 -3.01 -11.43
CA PHE A 34 13.75 -3.62 -10.93
C PHE A 34 13.48 -4.31 -9.59
N ASN A 35 13.42 -5.64 -9.59
CA ASN A 35 13.24 -6.42 -8.37
C ASN A 35 14.61 -6.75 -7.75
N HIS A 36 14.88 -6.25 -6.55
CA HIS A 36 16.15 -6.49 -5.87
C HIS A 36 16.14 -7.71 -4.94
N ASP A 37 14.98 -8.36 -4.70
CA ASP A 37 14.86 -9.54 -3.84
C ASP A 37 15.81 -10.71 -4.20
N PRO A 38 16.07 -11.03 -5.49
CA PRO A 38 16.95 -12.15 -5.84
C PRO A 38 18.39 -12.02 -5.38
N PHE A 39 18.84 -10.81 -5.06
CA PHE A 39 20.24 -10.55 -4.70
C PHE A 39 20.51 -10.64 -3.21
N LEU A 40 19.52 -10.30 -2.37
CA LEU A 40 19.72 -10.18 -0.94
C LEU A 40 18.42 -10.44 -0.16
N ASP A 41 18.48 -11.30 0.85
CA ASP A 41 17.33 -11.55 1.73
C ASP A 41 16.93 -10.27 2.48
N PRO A 42 15.67 -9.82 2.37
CA PRO A 42 15.16 -8.62 3.04
C PRO A 42 15.40 -8.61 4.56
N ASN A 43 15.31 -9.75 5.21
CA ASN A 43 15.54 -9.86 6.66
C ASN A 43 16.94 -9.40 7.09
N ARG A 44 17.90 -9.37 6.16
CA ARG A 44 19.28 -8.98 6.43
C ARG A 44 19.52 -7.47 6.44
N TYR A 45 18.57 -6.66 5.95
CA TYR A 45 18.74 -5.21 5.79
C TYR A 45 17.54 -4.36 6.23
N THR A 46 16.65 -4.91 7.04
CA THR A 46 15.46 -4.17 7.52
C THR A 46 15.79 -3.02 8.47
N ARG A 47 16.96 -3.04 9.10
CA ARG A 47 17.43 -1.99 10.02
C ARG A 47 18.62 -1.23 9.42
N ALA A 48 18.75 0.06 9.76
CA ALA A 48 19.87 0.90 9.32
C ALA A 48 21.22 0.26 9.64
N GLN A 49 21.47 -0.08 10.90
CA GLN A 49 22.71 -0.74 11.31
C GLN A 49 23.00 -2.05 10.55
N ALA A 50 21.99 -2.82 10.22
CA ALA A 50 22.18 -4.06 9.48
C ALA A 50 22.64 -3.78 8.04
N LEU A 51 22.06 -2.77 7.38
CA LEU A 51 22.50 -2.35 6.05
C LEU A 51 23.89 -1.71 6.07
N ASP A 52 24.22 -0.90 7.07
CA ASP A 52 25.57 -0.35 7.26
C ASP A 52 26.61 -1.46 7.35
N ASN A 53 26.34 -2.48 8.17
CA ASN A 53 27.24 -3.63 8.30
C ASN A 53 27.45 -4.37 6.97
N LEU A 54 26.38 -4.61 6.19
CA LEU A 54 26.49 -5.25 4.88
C LEU A 54 27.31 -4.39 3.89
N TYR A 55 27.09 -3.09 3.92
CA TYR A 55 27.77 -2.15 3.03
C TYR A 55 29.29 -2.08 3.31
N PHE A 56 29.67 -1.85 4.57
CA PHE A 56 31.07 -1.74 4.98
C PHE A 56 31.81 -3.08 4.89
N ALA A 57 31.13 -4.21 5.13
CA ALA A 57 31.68 -5.54 4.91
C ALA A 57 31.77 -5.94 3.42
N ARG A 58 31.27 -5.12 2.50
CA ARG A 58 31.18 -5.43 1.07
C ARG A 58 30.50 -6.77 0.79
N ASP A 59 29.33 -6.97 1.42
CA ASP A 59 28.56 -8.21 1.25
C ASP A 59 28.40 -8.56 -0.24
N PRO A 60 28.74 -9.80 -0.64
CA PRO A 60 28.72 -10.18 -2.07
C PRO A 60 27.34 -10.06 -2.73
N GLY A 61 26.25 -10.29 -1.97
CA GLY A 61 24.88 -10.12 -2.47
C GLY A 61 24.57 -8.66 -2.75
N LEU A 62 24.92 -7.77 -1.81
CA LEU A 62 24.76 -6.33 -1.96
C LEU A 62 25.59 -5.78 -3.14
N VAL A 63 26.83 -6.23 -3.29
CA VAL A 63 27.71 -5.82 -4.41
C VAL A 63 27.12 -6.25 -5.75
N ARG A 64 26.66 -7.50 -5.87
CA ARG A 64 25.98 -7.97 -7.10
C ARG A 64 24.73 -7.17 -7.43
N MET A 65 23.92 -6.86 -6.41
CA MET A 65 22.71 -6.06 -6.55
C MET A 65 23.04 -4.65 -7.08
N TYR A 66 24.07 -3.98 -6.54
CA TYR A 66 24.49 -2.65 -7.00
C TYR A 66 24.96 -2.66 -8.44
N ARG A 67 25.73 -3.69 -8.86
CA ARG A 67 26.13 -3.85 -10.27
C ARG A 67 24.93 -4.00 -11.19
N ALA A 68 24.02 -4.92 -10.88
CA ALA A 68 22.82 -5.13 -11.68
C ALA A 68 21.94 -3.87 -11.74
N PHE A 69 21.91 -3.10 -10.67
CA PHE A 69 21.19 -1.83 -10.63
C PHE A 69 21.83 -0.77 -11.55
N GLU A 70 23.16 -0.61 -11.49
CA GLU A 70 23.91 0.31 -12.35
C GLU A 70 23.81 -0.09 -13.83
N GLU A 71 23.87 -1.39 -14.14
CA GLU A 71 23.62 -1.92 -15.48
C GLU A 71 22.23 -1.58 -15.99
N ALA A 72 21.21 -1.71 -15.13
CA ALA A 72 19.84 -1.33 -15.48
C ALA A 72 19.69 0.18 -15.70
N LEU A 73 20.33 1.01 -14.87
CA LEU A 73 20.35 2.47 -15.06
C LEU A 73 20.93 2.86 -16.42
N ALA A 74 22.07 2.27 -16.77
CA ALA A 74 22.76 2.54 -18.04
C ALA A 74 21.97 2.01 -19.24
N THR A 75 21.54 0.75 -19.20
CA THR A 75 20.82 0.07 -20.31
C THR A 75 19.54 0.81 -20.69
N HIS A 76 18.85 1.37 -19.71
CA HIS A 76 17.57 2.01 -19.94
C HIS A 76 17.65 3.55 -19.99
N ALA A 77 18.85 4.14 -19.92
CA ALA A 77 19.03 5.60 -19.85
C ALA A 77 18.06 6.23 -18.84
N VAL A 78 18.14 5.80 -17.59
CA VAL A 78 17.18 6.14 -16.54
C VAL A 78 17.37 7.58 -16.07
N ASP A 79 16.30 8.37 -16.02
CA ASP A 79 16.31 9.76 -15.59
C ASP A 79 16.16 9.88 -14.06
N ALA A 80 15.35 8.99 -13.46
CA ALA A 80 15.12 8.96 -12.01
C ALA A 80 14.80 7.55 -11.52
N VAL A 81 15.09 7.30 -10.24
CA VAL A 81 14.76 6.04 -9.58
C VAL A 81 13.72 6.27 -8.48
N ILE A 82 12.70 5.41 -8.44
CA ILE A 82 11.77 5.28 -7.32
C ILE A 82 12.21 4.04 -6.56
N VAL A 83 12.58 4.18 -5.30
CA VAL A 83 12.89 3.05 -4.44
C VAL A 83 11.78 2.85 -3.43
N ASP A 84 11.20 1.65 -3.46
CA ASP A 84 10.12 1.29 -2.54
C ASP A 84 10.69 1.03 -1.15
N ASN A 85 9.83 1.16 -0.18
CA ASN A 85 10.02 0.94 1.24
C ASN A 85 11.10 -0.12 1.59
N TYR A 86 11.95 0.16 2.56
CA TYR A 86 13.10 -0.67 2.95
C TYR A 86 14.09 -1.00 1.81
N PRO A 87 14.51 -0.04 1.01
CA PRO A 87 15.42 -0.35 -0.08
C PRO A 87 16.82 -0.70 0.44
N PRO A 88 17.54 -1.66 -0.16
CA PRO A 88 18.88 -2.06 0.26
C PRO A 88 19.97 -1.11 -0.27
N TYR A 89 19.69 0.18 -0.36
CA TYR A 89 20.61 1.19 -0.88
C TYR A 89 21.18 2.01 0.26
N HIS A 90 22.48 1.82 0.53
CA HIS A 90 23.19 2.61 1.52
C HIS A 90 23.33 4.08 1.09
N PRO A 91 23.25 5.06 2.01
CA PRO A 91 23.34 6.48 1.69
C PRO A 91 24.60 6.86 0.90
N ASP A 92 25.76 6.31 1.26
CA ASP A 92 27.02 6.58 0.56
C ASP A 92 27.04 6.04 -0.87
N TYR A 93 26.34 4.95 -1.13
CA TYR A 93 26.15 4.46 -2.48
C TYR A 93 25.24 5.39 -3.28
N LEU A 94 24.09 5.76 -2.73
CA LEU A 94 23.13 6.64 -3.40
C LEU A 94 23.72 8.01 -3.74
N ARG A 95 24.54 8.58 -2.86
CA ARG A 95 25.19 9.89 -3.10
C ARG A 95 26.12 9.91 -4.32
N ARG A 96 26.69 8.78 -4.71
CA ARG A 96 27.57 8.65 -5.87
C ARG A 96 26.81 8.58 -7.20
N LEU A 97 25.53 8.26 -7.16
CA LEU A 97 24.72 8.11 -8.38
C LEU A 97 24.29 9.49 -8.89
N PRO A 98 24.64 9.87 -10.12
CA PRO A 98 24.25 11.14 -10.74
C PRO A 98 22.83 11.06 -11.29
N ILE A 99 21.87 10.62 -10.47
CA ILE A 99 20.48 10.41 -10.86
C ILE A 99 19.55 11.00 -9.81
N TYR A 100 18.33 11.38 -10.18
CA TYR A 100 17.31 11.83 -9.24
C TYR A 100 16.75 10.64 -8.45
N LYS A 101 16.77 10.74 -7.13
CA LYS A 101 16.44 9.64 -6.21
C LYS A 101 15.17 9.94 -5.43
N VAL A 102 14.19 9.06 -5.55
CA VAL A 102 12.90 9.17 -4.90
C VAL A 102 12.71 8.00 -3.94
N LEU A 103 12.46 8.27 -2.67
CA LEU A 103 12.06 7.26 -1.70
C LEU A 103 10.54 7.23 -1.61
N ARG A 104 9.96 6.04 -1.75
CA ARG A 104 8.56 5.80 -1.41
C ARG A 104 8.45 5.23 0.00
N VAL A 105 7.89 6.00 0.91
CA VAL A 105 7.58 5.55 2.27
C VAL A 105 6.20 4.90 2.27
N ALA A 106 6.17 3.56 2.14
CA ALA A 106 4.94 2.81 1.92
C ALA A 106 4.33 2.21 3.20
N ASP A 107 5.14 1.90 4.19
CA ASP A 107 4.69 1.25 5.42
C ASP A 107 4.74 2.21 6.61
N GLY A 108 4.01 3.31 6.56
CA GLY A 108 3.80 4.27 7.63
C GLY A 108 4.58 4.07 8.95
N PRO A 109 4.23 4.73 10.00
CA PRO A 109 5.10 4.88 11.17
C PRO A 109 5.58 3.60 11.86
N ILE A 110 5.05 2.44 11.55
CA ILE A 110 5.41 1.19 12.24
C ILE A 110 6.69 0.56 11.72
N CYS A 111 6.97 0.72 10.44
CA CYS A 111 7.98 -0.05 9.75
C CYS A 111 9.12 0.79 9.15
N ALA A 112 8.87 2.06 8.85
CA ALA A 112 9.81 2.92 8.14
C ALA A 112 10.81 3.68 9.04
N TYR A 113 10.58 3.69 10.33
CA TYR A 113 11.30 4.58 11.25
C TYR A 113 12.79 4.44 11.29
N ASP A 114 13.21 3.20 11.39
CA ASP A 114 14.60 2.94 11.75
C ASP A 114 15.52 3.28 10.57
N ARG A 115 15.12 2.89 9.37
CA ARG A 115 15.98 2.97 8.21
C ARG A 115 15.60 4.05 7.23
N ASP A 116 14.34 4.11 6.83
CA ASP A 116 13.92 5.06 5.81
C ASP A 116 14.12 6.49 6.33
N PHE A 117 13.76 6.76 7.57
CA PHE A 117 13.99 8.09 8.18
C PHE A 117 15.45 8.40 8.42
N ALA A 118 16.27 7.43 8.84
CA ALA A 118 17.70 7.64 9.00
C ALA A 118 18.40 8.00 7.68
N TYR A 119 17.87 7.56 6.55
CA TYR A 119 18.48 7.72 5.24
C TYR A 119 17.83 8.77 4.34
N LEU A 120 16.86 9.55 4.85
CA LEU A 120 16.15 10.58 4.06
C LEU A 120 17.10 11.55 3.35
N HIS A 121 18.21 11.90 3.98
CA HIS A 121 19.23 12.82 3.44
C HIS A 121 19.92 12.34 2.15
N ALA A 122 19.76 11.06 1.78
CA ALA A 122 20.31 10.50 0.55
C ALA A 122 19.35 10.58 -0.64
N TYR A 123 18.12 11.03 -0.40
CA TYR A 123 17.09 11.13 -1.41
C TYR A 123 16.78 12.59 -1.76
N ASP A 124 16.47 12.82 -3.03
CA ASP A 124 16.09 14.13 -3.54
C ASP A 124 14.60 14.42 -3.30
N HIS A 125 13.77 13.36 -3.14
CA HIS A 125 12.32 13.46 -3.06
C HIS A 125 11.76 12.29 -2.24
N VAL A 126 10.73 12.55 -1.45
CA VAL A 126 10.01 11.54 -0.68
C VAL A 126 8.54 11.51 -1.07
N LEU A 127 8.05 10.34 -1.47
CA LEU A 127 6.64 10.07 -1.69
C LEU A 127 6.09 9.27 -0.51
N TYR A 128 5.01 9.74 0.13
CA TYR A 128 4.38 9.04 1.24
C TYR A 128 2.91 8.76 0.97
N HIS A 129 2.38 7.64 1.50
CA HIS A 129 1.01 7.22 1.25
C HIS A 129 0.07 7.35 2.45
N SER A 130 0.62 7.35 3.66
CA SER A 130 -0.18 7.51 4.89
C SER A 130 -0.11 8.97 5.34
N PRO A 131 -1.24 9.70 5.40
CA PRO A 131 -1.23 11.09 5.80
C PRO A 131 -0.93 11.28 7.29
N ALA A 132 -1.27 10.29 8.12
CA ALA A 132 -1.07 10.34 9.56
C ALA A 132 0.25 9.72 10.00
N TYR A 133 0.93 10.37 10.93
CA TYR A 133 2.07 9.83 11.65
C TYR A 133 1.70 9.43 13.09
N SER A 134 1.02 10.31 13.79
CA SER A 134 0.49 10.13 15.15
C SER A 134 -0.81 10.91 15.28
N ALA A 135 -1.44 10.86 16.46
CA ALA A 135 -2.64 11.66 16.74
C ALA A 135 -2.41 13.16 16.54
N ASP A 136 -1.18 13.62 16.80
CA ASP A 136 -0.84 15.04 16.86
C ASP A 136 0.04 15.52 15.70
N MET A 137 0.47 14.64 14.81
CA MET A 137 1.44 14.97 13.75
C MET A 137 1.14 14.24 12.45
N GLY A 138 1.10 14.97 11.34
CA GLY A 138 1.03 14.41 10.00
C GLY A 138 2.36 13.80 9.54
N MET A 139 2.29 12.88 8.58
CA MET A 139 3.49 12.24 8.02
C MET A 139 4.40 13.24 7.30
N SER A 140 3.83 14.18 6.55
CA SER A 140 4.62 15.21 5.85
C SER A 140 5.41 16.09 6.81
N GLU A 141 4.83 16.44 7.94
CA GLU A 141 5.50 17.21 8.99
C GLU A 141 6.65 16.41 9.60
N LYS A 142 6.41 15.15 9.94
CA LYS A 142 7.45 14.25 10.45
C LYS A 142 8.61 14.10 9.46
N LEU A 143 8.34 13.90 8.20
CA LEU A 143 9.38 13.77 7.17
C LEU A 143 10.22 15.04 7.05
N ARG A 144 9.60 16.23 7.11
CA ARG A 144 10.34 17.51 7.12
C ARG A 144 11.22 17.64 8.37
N TYR A 145 10.67 17.29 9.52
CA TYR A 145 11.42 17.29 10.78
C TYR A 145 12.64 16.37 10.71
N CYS A 146 12.55 15.25 9.99
CA CYS A 146 13.66 14.32 9.75
C CYS A 146 14.57 14.71 8.57
N GLY A 147 14.40 15.91 7.98
CA GLY A 147 15.29 16.48 6.98
C GLY A 147 14.92 16.25 5.52
N ALA A 148 13.73 15.72 5.21
CA ALA A 148 13.27 15.63 3.83
C ALA A 148 12.92 17.02 3.28
N THR A 149 13.43 17.37 2.09
CA THR A 149 13.28 18.70 1.49
C THR A 149 12.16 18.78 0.46
N THR A 150 11.97 17.73 -0.32
CA THR A 150 10.88 17.60 -1.30
C THR A 150 10.00 16.44 -0.91
N ILE A 151 8.72 16.70 -0.67
CA ILE A 151 7.78 15.73 -0.13
C ILE A 151 6.45 15.91 -0.84
N ASP A 152 5.89 14.81 -1.34
CA ASP A 152 4.56 14.81 -1.92
C ASP A 152 3.74 13.61 -1.43
N PHE A 153 2.43 13.83 -1.25
CA PHE A 153 1.48 12.78 -0.93
C PHE A 153 1.19 11.93 -2.17
N TRP A 154 1.45 10.64 -2.05
CA TRP A 154 1.27 9.68 -3.12
C TRP A 154 0.64 8.38 -2.56
N PRO A 155 -0.68 8.36 -2.40
CA PRO A 155 -1.38 7.25 -1.74
C PRO A 155 -1.32 5.96 -2.54
N GLN A 156 -1.63 4.85 -1.88
CA GLN A 156 -1.86 3.55 -2.51
C GLN A 156 -2.97 3.63 -3.56
N ALA A 157 -3.09 2.60 -4.37
CA ALA A 157 -4.07 2.51 -5.43
C ALA A 157 -4.48 1.05 -5.68
N VAL A 158 -5.53 0.83 -6.44
CA VAL A 158 -5.91 -0.50 -6.90
C VAL A 158 -5.12 -0.87 -8.15
N PHE A 159 -4.52 -2.05 -8.17
CA PHE A 159 -3.93 -2.64 -9.37
C PHE A 159 -5.01 -3.07 -10.36
N ASP A 160 -4.72 -2.97 -11.65
CA ASP A 160 -5.68 -3.37 -12.69
C ASP A 160 -6.03 -4.86 -12.62
N ALA A 161 -5.14 -5.72 -12.12
CA ALA A 161 -5.43 -7.14 -11.88
C ALA A 161 -6.19 -7.43 -10.57
N ALA A 162 -6.45 -6.41 -9.74
CA ALA A 162 -7.21 -6.56 -8.49
C ALA A 162 -8.71 -6.29 -8.64
N PHE A 163 -9.21 -6.12 -9.86
CA PHE A 163 -10.63 -6.03 -10.20
C PHE A 163 -10.89 -6.57 -11.61
N ASP A 164 -12.14 -6.87 -11.91
CA ASP A 164 -12.53 -7.34 -13.23
C ASP A 164 -12.88 -6.15 -14.14
N SER A 165 -11.96 -5.77 -15.00
CA SER A 165 -12.12 -4.64 -15.93
C SER A 165 -13.17 -4.87 -17.02
N ALA A 166 -13.64 -6.11 -17.21
CA ALA A 166 -14.73 -6.43 -18.14
C ALA A 166 -16.11 -6.12 -17.57
N LYS A 167 -16.22 -5.90 -16.25
CA LYS A 167 -17.49 -5.58 -15.60
C LYS A 167 -17.67 -4.07 -15.49
N ASP A 168 -18.71 -3.59 -16.12
CA ASP A 168 -19.18 -2.22 -15.95
C ASP A 168 -19.96 -2.04 -14.63
N LEU A 169 -20.30 -0.79 -14.33
CA LEU A 169 -21.07 -0.41 -13.14
C LEU A 169 -22.40 -1.15 -13.06
N ALA A 170 -23.13 -1.23 -14.16
CA ALA A 170 -24.46 -1.86 -14.21
C ALA A 170 -24.39 -3.37 -13.96
N THR A 171 -23.32 -4.02 -14.40
CA THR A 171 -23.05 -5.44 -14.12
C THR A 171 -22.73 -5.66 -12.65
N LEU A 172 -21.89 -4.82 -12.06
CA LEU A 172 -21.53 -4.91 -10.64
C LEU A 172 -22.72 -4.63 -9.71
N GLU A 173 -23.59 -3.72 -10.12
CA GLU A 173 -24.81 -3.36 -9.38
C GLU A 173 -25.79 -4.52 -9.31
N ARG A 174 -25.96 -5.26 -10.40
CA ARG A 174 -26.87 -6.41 -10.50
C ARG A 174 -26.26 -7.74 -10.05
N GLN A 175 -24.97 -7.76 -9.73
CA GLN A 175 -24.26 -9.00 -9.40
C GLN A 175 -24.79 -9.61 -8.09
N PRO A 176 -25.20 -10.89 -8.08
CA PRO A 176 -25.58 -11.60 -6.85
C PRO A 176 -24.42 -11.71 -5.87
N ARG A 177 -24.67 -11.40 -4.59
CA ARG A 177 -23.66 -11.42 -3.52
C ARG A 177 -24.14 -12.30 -2.37
N ASP A 178 -23.46 -13.43 -2.15
CA ASP A 178 -23.80 -14.44 -1.14
C ASP A 178 -22.95 -14.38 0.14
N ILE A 179 -21.93 -13.51 0.17
CA ILE A 179 -21.10 -13.27 1.35
C ILE A 179 -21.57 -11.96 1.99
N ASP A 180 -22.21 -12.06 3.15
CA ASP A 180 -22.71 -10.88 3.85
C ASP A 180 -21.55 -9.94 4.25
N VAL A 181 -20.54 -10.47 4.98
CA VAL A 181 -19.44 -9.67 5.52
C VAL A 181 -18.12 -10.37 5.29
N LEU A 182 -17.12 -9.65 4.79
CA LEU A 182 -15.79 -10.16 4.49
C LEU A 182 -14.69 -9.31 5.14
N PHE A 183 -13.72 -10.00 5.72
CA PHE A 183 -12.40 -9.45 6.03
C PHE A 183 -11.32 -10.30 5.38
N ILE A 184 -10.41 -9.68 4.64
CA ILE A 184 -9.17 -10.31 4.15
C ILE A 184 -8.00 -9.47 4.66
N GLY A 185 -7.05 -10.07 5.39
CA GLY A 185 -5.91 -9.29 5.85
C GLY A 185 -4.92 -10.03 6.73
N ALA A 186 -3.83 -9.32 7.03
CA ALA A 186 -2.84 -9.80 7.99
C ALA A 186 -3.45 -9.86 9.39
N LEU A 187 -3.29 -11.03 10.02
CA LEU A 187 -3.83 -11.32 11.34
C LEU A 187 -2.72 -11.11 12.39
N HIS A 188 -2.48 -9.88 12.73
CA HIS A 188 -1.60 -9.56 13.86
C HIS A 188 -2.30 -9.82 15.19
N VAL A 189 -1.54 -10.25 16.19
CA VAL A 189 -2.05 -10.52 17.54
C VAL A 189 -2.87 -9.35 18.10
N GLY A 190 -2.43 -8.12 17.85
CA GLY A 190 -3.14 -6.90 18.29
C GLY A 190 -4.53 -6.70 17.68
N LYS A 191 -4.82 -7.29 16.51
CA LYS A 191 -6.15 -7.22 15.88
C LYS A 191 -7.12 -8.30 16.38
N MET A 192 -6.61 -9.35 17.00
CA MET A 192 -7.42 -10.52 17.34
C MET A 192 -8.53 -10.27 18.36
N PRO A 193 -8.36 -9.44 19.42
CA PRO A 193 -9.47 -9.09 20.30
C PRO A 193 -10.64 -8.45 19.55
N PHE A 194 -10.34 -7.49 18.68
CA PHE A 194 -11.31 -6.81 17.83
C PHE A 194 -12.02 -7.79 16.87
N LEU A 195 -11.25 -8.55 16.09
CA LEU A 195 -11.80 -9.51 15.13
C LEU A 195 -12.61 -10.62 15.81
N SER A 196 -12.22 -11.05 17.03
CA SER A 196 -12.99 -12.01 17.82
C SER A 196 -14.35 -11.47 18.21
N ARG A 197 -14.43 -10.19 18.62
CA ARG A 197 -15.70 -9.51 18.97
C ARG A 197 -16.62 -9.45 17.75
N ILE A 198 -16.11 -9.03 16.59
CA ILE A 198 -16.89 -8.97 15.35
C ILE A 198 -17.39 -10.36 14.96
N LYS A 199 -16.50 -11.38 14.99
CA LYS A 199 -16.86 -12.75 14.63
C LYS A 199 -17.90 -13.35 15.58
N LYS A 200 -17.82 -13.07 16.89
CA LYS A 200 -18.82 -13.50 17.86
C LYS A 200 -20.19 -12.87 17.60
N ALA A 201 -20.22 -11.58 17.30
CA ALA A 201 -21.46 -10.83 17.08
C ALA A 201 -22.18 -11.18 15.78
N LEU A 202 -21.43 -11.51 14.71
CA LEU A 202 -21.95 -11.77 13.36
C LEU A 202 -22.01 -13.25 12.98
N GLY A 203 -21.36 -14.12 13.73
CA GLY A 203 -21.41 -15.58 13.52
C GLY A 203 -20.96 -16.01 12.12
N SER A 204 -21.77 -16.84 11.47
CA SER A 204 -21.51 -17.38 10.12
C SER A 204 -21.60 -16.30 9.02
N ARG A 205 -22.29 -15.18 9.26
CA ARG A 205 -22.40 -14.07 8.31
C ARG A 205 -21.08 -13.38 8.04
N CYS A 206 -20.11 -13.45 8.96
CA CYS A 206 -18.77 -12.86 8.82
C CYS A 206 -17.73 -13.90 8.44
N ARG A 207 -17.12 -13.77 7.25
CA ARG A 207 -16.01 -14.59 6.78
C ARG A 207 -14.70 -13.84 6.95
N LEU A 208 -13.70 -14.52 7.53
CA LEU A 208 -12.36 -13.96 7.75
C LEU A 208 -11.32 -14.83 7.05
N TYR A 209 -10.49 -14.18 6.24
CA TYR A 209 -9.40 -14.81 5.51
C TYR A 209 -8.08 -14.09 5.82
N GLY A 210 -6.98 -14.86 5.79
CA GLY A 210 -5.65 -14.32 5.99
C GLY A 210 -4.60 -15.42 6.09
N LEU A 211 -3.33 -15.04 6.18
CA LEU A 211 -2.25 -16.00 6.38
C LEU A 211 -2.38 -16.62 7.77
N SER A 212 -2.82 -17.88 7.82
CA SER A 212 -2.99 -18.62 9.07
C SER A 212 -2.58 -20.08 8.91
N THR A 213 -2.08 -20.66 10.02
CA THR A 213 -1.74 -22.07 10.15
C THR A 213 -2.65 -22.71 11.19
N LEU A 214 -2.65 -24.05 11.26
CA LEU A 214 -3.36 -24.79 12.30
C LEU A 214 -2.95 -24.31 13.72
N LYS A 215 -1.65 -24.24 13.99
CA LYS A 215 -1.13 -23.79 15.30
C LYS A 215 -1.61 -22.38 15.65
N ARG A 216 -1.64 -21.49 14.65
CA ARG A 216 -2.06 -20.10 14.83
C ARG A 216 -3.56 -19.99 15.11
N ASN A 217 -4.38 -20.78 14.43
CA ASN A 217 -5.82 -20.84 14.72
C ASN A 217 -6.10 -21.36 16.14
N VAL A 218 -5.44 -22.44 16.55
CA VAL A 218 -5.55 -22.96 17.94
C VAL A 218 -5.15 -21.88 18.94
N TYR A 219 -4.05 -21.18 18.71
CA TYR A 219 -3.63 -20.06 19.56
C TYR A 219 -4.67 -18.95 19.63
N PHE A 220 -5.28 -18.56 18.49
CA PHE A 220 -6.32 -17.53 18.45
C PHE A 220 -7.58 -17.96 19.21
N ASN A 221 -8.00 -19.22 19.09
CA ASN A 221 -9.13 -19.76 19.84
C ASN A 221 -8.87 -19.70 21.35
N LEU A 222 -7.73 -20.21 21.80
CA LEU A 222 -7.41 -20.30 23.24
C LEU A 222 -7.14 -18.92 23.85
N ARG A 223 -6.37 -18.08 23.17
CA ARG A 223 -5.91 -16.80 23.73
C ARG A 223 -6.94 -15.67 23.66
N PHE A 224 -7.74 -15.64 22.59
CA PHE A 224 -8.68 -14.55 22.32
C PHE A 224 -10.14 -15.01 22.25
N GLY A 225 -10.39 -16.29 22.48
CA GLY A 225 -11.73 -16.86 22.33
C GLY A 225 -12.30 -16.67 20.93
N PHE A 226 -11.44 -16.68 19.89
CA PHE A 226 -11.87 -16.49 18.52
C PHE A 226 -12.75 -17.67 18.07
N PRO A 227 -14.01 -17.45 17.64
CA PRO A 227 -14.91 -18.53 17.27
C PRO A 227 -14.65 -18.97 15.83
N GLY A 228 -14.23 -20.24 15.67
CA GLY A 228 -13.99 -20.85 14.36
C GLY A 228 -12.55 -20.70 13.87
N TRP A 229 -12.37 -20.69 12.56
CA TRP A 229 -11.07 -20.77 11.90
C TRP A 229 -10.92 -19.67 10.86
N VAL A 230 -9.76 -19.02 10.84
CA VAL A 230 -9.36 -18.17 9.73
C VAL A 230 -8.82 -19.06 8.62
N ARG A 231 -9.37 -18.90 7.43
CA ARG A 231 -8.95 -19.67 6.25
C ARG A 231 -7.82 -18.95 5.54
N PRO A 232 -6.78 -19.66 5.07
CA PRO A 232 -5.81 -19.08 4.15
C PRO A 232 -6.51 -18.71 2.85
N VAL A 233 -6.00 -17.71 2.17
CA VAL A 233 -6.50 -17.25 0.87
C VAL A 233 -5.31 -16.81 0.02
N GLN A 234 -5.32 -17.19 -1.24
CA GLN A 234 -4.32 -16.77 -2.23
C GLN A 234 -4.77 -15.49 -2.92
N PHE A 235 -3.83 -14.72 -3.42
CA PHE A 235 -4.13 -13.44 -4.09
C PHE A 235 -5.08 -13.61 -5.29
N SER A 236 -4.97 -14.70 -6.04
CA SER A 236 -5.86 -15.04 -7.16
C SER A 236 -7.33 -15.25 -6.75
N GLU A 237 -7.60 -15.50 -5.47
CA GLU A 237 -8.95 -15.71 -4.96
C GLU A 237 -9.62 -14.41 -4.47
N TYR A 238 -8.86 -13.29 -4.37
CA TYR A 238 -9.38 -12.03 -3.82
C TYR A 238 -10.52 -11.47 -4.65
N VAL A 239 -10.34 -11.32 -5.96
CA VAL A 239 -11.37 -10.77 -6.85
C VAL A 239 -12.65 -11.58 -6.82
N PRO A 240 -12.64 -12.93 -6.99
CA PRO A 240 -13.82 -13.76 -6.82
C PRO A 240 -14.52 -13.62 -5.47
N LEU A 241 -13.77 -13.48 -4.38
CA LEU A 241 -14.34 -13.28 -3.04
C LEU A 241 -14.98 -11.89 -2.92
N TYR A 242 -14.31 -10.84 -3.38
CA TYR A 242 -14.85 -9.48 -3.36
C TYR A 242 -16.14 -9.39 -4.17
N GLN A 243 -16.18 -9.96 -5.36
CA GLN A 243 -17.37 -9.95 -6.21
C GLN A 243 -18.59 -10.63 -5.60
N ARG A 244 -18.41 -11.54 -4.66
CA ARG A 244 -19.48 -12.22 -3.90
C ARG A 244 -19.85 -11.52 -2.61
N THR A 245 -19.17 -10.46 -2.23
CA THR A 245 -19.27 -9.81 -0.92
C THR A 245 -20.18 -8.60 -0.96
N LYS A 246 -21.09 -8.48 0.01
CA LYS A 246 -21.94 -7.30 0.21
C LYS A 246 -21.19 -6.18 0.93
N ILE A 247 -20.58 -6.50 2.07
CA ILE A 247 -19.85 -5.55 2.93
C ILE A 247 -18.46 -6.08 3.20
N GLY A 248 -17.43 -5.30 2.86
CA GLY A 248 -16.07 -5.51 3.29
C GLY A 248 -15.70 -4.55 4.41
N PHE A 249 -14.93 -4.99 5.40
CA PHE A 249 -14.41 -4.06 6.37
C PHE A 249 -12.89 -4.09 6.44
N ASN A 250 -12.31 -2.96 6.77
CA ASN A 250 -10.87 -2.78 6.91
C ASN A 250 -10.51 -2.52 8.37
N VAL A 251 -9.35 -3.02 8.79
CA VAL A 251 -8.75 -2.76 10.10
C VAL A 251 -7.28 -2.46 9.87
N HIS A 252 -6.86 -1.24 10.05
CA HIS A 252 -5.46 -0.84 9.95
C HIS A 252 -4.64 -1.34 11.14
N ASN A 253 -3.33 -1.36 11.01
CA ASN A 253 -2.46 -1.97 12.03
C ASN A 253 -2.40 -1.18 13.34
N ARG A 254 -2.61 0.12 13.28
CA ARG A 254 -2.59 1.05 14.44
C ARG A 254 -3.71 2.10 14.36
N GLY A 255 -4.91 1.70 13.95
CA GLY A 255 -6.04 2.63 13.91
C GLY A 255 -5.75 3.86 13.05
N ASP A 256 -5.89 5.03 13.64
CA ASP A 256 -5.83 6.31 12.93
C ASP A 256 -4.43 6.68 12.39
N TYR A 257 -3.37 5.98 12.80
CA TYR A 257 -1.99 6.32 12.40
C TYR A 257 -1.54 5.71 11.07
N THR A 258 -2.26 4.74 10.55
CA THR A 258 -1.90 4.07 9.30
C THR A 258 -3.14 3.88 8.42
N VAL A 259 -3.35 4.80 7.51
CA VAL A 259 -4.47 4.76 6.56
C VAL A 259 -3.94 4.46 5.16
N GLY A 260 -4.73 3.83 4.31
CA GLY A 260 -4.42 3.69 2.88
C GLY A 260 -3.84 2.34 2.49
N SER A 261 -4.28 1.24 3.13
CA SER A 261 -3.97 -0.12 2.65
C SER A 261 -4.54 -0.37 1.25
N TYR A 262 -3.97 -1.29 0.48
CA TYR A 262 -4.51 -1.70 -0.84
C TYR A 262 -6.00 -2.08 -0.78
N ARG A 263 -6.44 -2.75 0.28
CA ARG A 263 -7.85 -3.13 0.47
C ARG A 263 -8.81 -1.94 0.57
N LEU A 264 -8.31 -0.77 0.96
CA LEU A 264 -9.09 0.45 0.97
C LEU A 264 -9.59 0.79 -0.45
N PHE A 265 -8.86 0.36 -1.47
CA PHE A 265 -9.20 0.59 -2.87
C PHE A 265 -9.71 -0.66 -3.59
N GLU A 266 -9.26 -1.86 -3.20
CA GLU A 266 -9.65 -3.13 -3.83
C GLU A 266 -11.13 -3.47 -3.59
N LEU A 267 -11.64 -3.28 -2.38
CA LEU A 267 -13.04 -3.57 -2.07
C LEU A 267 -14.00 -2.72 -2.91
N PRO A 268 -13.91 -1.38 -2.92
CA PRO A 268 -14.78 -0.56 -3.75
C PRO A 268 -14.58 -0.80 -5.26
N ALA A 269 -13.35 -1.11 -5.71
CA ALA A 269 -13.09 -1.44 -7.11
C ALA A 269 -13.85 -2.67 -7.61
N ASN A 270 -14.30 -3.52 -6.69
CA ASN A 270 -15.13 -4.70 -6.97
C ASN A 270 -16.61 -4.47 -6.61
N GLY A 271 -17.03 -3.23 -6.44
CA GLY A 271 -18.42 -2.86 -6.10
C GLY A 271 -18.85 -3.33 -4.71
N VAL A 272 -17.91 -3.51 -3.79
CA VAL A 272 -18.19 -3.89 -2.39
C VAL A 272 -18.36 -2.62 -1.57
N MET A 273 -19.45 -2.53 -0.79
CA MET A 273 -19.55 -1.48 0.21
C MET A 273 -18.47 -1.68 1.26
N GLN A 274 -17.73 -0.62 1.57
CA GLN A 274 -16.65 -0.70 2.55
C GLN A 274 -16.94 0.09 3.81
N ILE A 275 -16.62 -0.52 4.96
CA ILE A 275 -16.56 0.13 6.27
C ILE A 275 -15.13 0.08 6.77
N SER A 276 -14.52 1.22 7.11
CA SER A 276 -13.08 1.29 7.48
C SER A 276 -12.86 2.12 8.72
N ASP A 277 -11.84 1.73 9.50
CA ASP A 277 -11.18 2.63 10.44
C ASP A 277 -10.35 3.69 9.70
N GLY A 278 -9.77 4.63 10.41
CA GLY A 278 -8.90 5.66 9.85
C GLY A 278 -9.36 7.08 10.12
N GLY A 279 -10.46 7.24 10.86
CA GLY A 279 -10.94 8.55 11.33
C GLY A 279 -11.11 9.56 10.21
N GLU A 280 -10.76 10.81 10.49
CA GLU A 280 -10.84 11.93 9.51
C GLU A 280 -9.90 11.77 8.31
N TYR A 281 -8.82 11.00 8.44
CA TYR A 281 -7.90 10.76 7.32
C TYR A 281 -8.51 9.95 6.17
N LEU A 282 -9.64 9.29 6.38
CA LEU A 282 -10.39 8.69 5.27
C LEU A 282 -10.85 9.71 4.25
N ASN A 283 -11.07 10.97 4.67
CA ASN A 283 -11.49 12.07 3.79
C ASN A 283 -10.41 12.46 2.75
N GLU A 284 -9.15 12.09 2.95
CA GLU A 284 -8.09 12.23 1.94
C GLU A 284 -8.34 11.34 0.69
N PHE A 285 -9.14 10.28 0.86
CA PHE A 285 -9.37 9.28 -0.19
C PHE A 285 -10.82 9.27 -0.68
N PHE A 286 -11.77 9.38 0.24
CA PHE A 286 -13.20 9.19 -0.01
C PHE A 286 -14.03 10.23 0.73
N LYS A 287 -15.22 10.49 0.23
CA LYS A 287 -16.26 11.19 0.99
C LYS A 287 -16.88 10.21 1.98
N VAL A 288 -16.53 10.33 3.25
CA VAL A 288 -17.08 9.50 4.33
C VAL A 288 -18.57 9.75 4.48
N GLY A 289 -19.35 8.66 4.55
CA GLY A 289 -20.83 8.69 4.55
C GLY A 289 -21.47 8.56 3.18
N GLU A 290 -20.73 8.82 2.09
CA GLU A 290 -21.23 8.77 0.72
C GLU A 290 -20.55 7.69 -0.15
N GLU A 291 -19.24 7.55 -0.03
CA GLU A 291 -18.38 6.66 -0.85
C GLU A 291 -17.77 5.52 -0.03
N ILE A 292 -17.65 5.73 1.28
CA ILE A 292 -17.16 4.79 2.29
C ILE A 292 -17.80 5.11 3.63
N ILE A 293 -17.89 4.15 4.54
CA ILE A 293 -18.35 4.36 5.90
C ILE A 293 -17.18 4.25 6.87
N GLY A 294 -17.03 5.24 7.74
CA GLY A 294 -16.09 5.20 8.85
C GLY A 294 -16.66 4.46 10.06
N TYR A 295 -15.80 3.85 10.88
CA TYR A 295 -16.16 3.35 12.21
C TYR A 295 -15.09 3.72 13.24
N ARG A 296 -15.47 3.77 14.52
CA ARG A 296 -14.59 4.13 15.63
C ARG A 296 -14.13 2.92 16.44
N GLU A 297 -15.06 2.03 16.74
CA GLU A 297 -14.83 0.85 17.59
C GLU A 297 -15.64 -0.37 17.13
N ALA A 298 -15.44 -1.50 17.79
CA ALA A 298 -16.04 -2.77 17.35
C ALA A 298 -17.57 -2.75 17.35
N ASP A 299 -18.20 -2.13 18.35
CA ASP A 299 -19.66 -2.08 18.43
C ASP A 299 -20.26 -1.17 17.38
N ASP A 300 -19.65 -0.01 17.16
CA ASP A 300 -20.03 0.90 16.06
C ASP A 300 -19.92 0.20 14.68
N LEU A 301 -18.87 -0.61 14.48
CA LEU A 301 -18.75 -1.42 13.25
C LEU A 301 -19.87 -2.48 13.16
N ILE A 302 -20.15 -3.19 14.25
CA ILE A 302 -21.20 -4.22 14.29
C ILE A 302 -22.58 -3.63 13.94
N ASP A 303 -22.92 -2.49 14.56
CA ASP A 303 -24.20 -1.83 14.36
C ASP A 303 -24.35 -1.31 12.93
N LYS A 304 -23.29 -0.69 12.37
CA LYS A 304 -23.26 -0.29 10.97
C LYS A 304 -23.38 -1.47 10.00
N ILE A 305 -22.70 -2.57 10.27
CA ILE A 305 -22.85 -3.79 9.45
C ILE A 305 -24.29 -4.29 9.47
N ARG A 306 -24.92 -4.38 10.64
CA ARG A 306 -26.32 -4.82 10.76
C ARG A 306 -27.25 -3.89 10.00
N PHE A 307 -27.11 -2.58 10.21
CA PHE A 307 -27.90 -1.59 9.49
C PHE A 307 -27.81 -1.74 7.97
N TYR A 308 -26.61 -1.82 7.41
CA TYR A 308 -26.43 -1.92 5.97
C TYR A 308 -26.75 -3.31 5.38
N LEU A 309 -26.82 -4.35 6.18
CA LEU A 309 -27.33 -5.66 5.74
C LEU A 309 -28.86 -5.68 5.64
N GLU A 310 -29.56 -4.79 6.36
CA GLU A 310 -31.02 -4.62 6.31
C GLU A 310 -31.45 -3.53 5.33
N ASN A 311 -30.56 -2.62 4.94
CA ASN A 311 -30.83 -1.49 4.06
C ASN A 311 -30.08 -1.63 2.71
N ASP A 312 -30.51 -2.57 1.88
CA ASP A 312 -29.88 -2.95 0.62
C ASP A 312 -29.66 -1.78 -0.34
N ALA A 313 -30.67 -0.93 -0.53
CA ALA A 313 -30.60 0.21 -1.45
C ALA A 313 -29.50 1.20 -1.05
N GLU A 314 -29.41 1.52 0.24
CA GLU A 314 -28.41 2.45 0.77
C GLU A 314 -27.01 1.84 0.70
N ARG A 315 -26.88 0.55 1.06
CA ARG A 315 -25.61 -0.19 0.91
C ARG A 315 -25.13 -0.14 -0.53
N GLN A 316 -25.99 -0.40 -1.48
CA GLN A 316 -25.66 -0.42 -2.90
C GLN A 316 -25.28 0.97 -3.41
N ARG A 317 -25.99 2.02 -2.99
CA ARG A 317 -25.67 3.41 -3.32
C ARG A 317 -24.24 3.76 -2.92
N ILE A 318 -23.84 3.44 -1.68
CA ILE A 318 -22.49 3.70 -1.16
C ILE A 318 -21.46 2.87 -1.92
N ALA A 319 -21.71 1.59 -2.15
CA ALA A 319 -20.81 0.70 -2.90
C ALA A 319 -20.51 1.23 -4.30
N MET A 320 -21.55 1.69 -5.03
CA MET A 320 -21.41 2.22 -6.38
C MET A 320 -20.71 3.59 -6.41
N ASN A 321 -20.94 4.43 -5.42
CA ASN A 321 -20.20 5.69 -5.27
C ASN A 321 -18.71 5.43 -4.99
N GLY A 322 -18.39 4.50 -4.08
CA GLY A 322 -17.03 4.06 -3.81
C GLY A 322 -16.32 3.51 -5.06
N TYR A 323 -17.03 2.70 -5.85
CA TYR A 323 -16.52 2.20 -7.13
C TYR A 323 -16.17 3.35 -8.09
N ARG A 324 -17.10 4.29 -8.31
CA ARG A 324 -16.84 5.46 -9.19
C ARG A 324 -15.65 6.27 -8.72
N ARG A 325 -15.52 6.47 -7.41
CA ARG A 325 -14.40 7.18 -6.80
C ARG A 325 -13.07 6.49 -7.11
N VAL A 326 -12.97 5.17 -6.88
CA VAL A 326 -11.74 4.42 -7.12
C VAL A 326 -11.37 4.39 -8.60
N MET A 327 -12.34 4.15 -9.48
CA MET A 327 -12.09 4.09 -10.92
C MET A 327 -11.64 5.44 -11.51
N ARG A 328 -12.09 6.55 -10.93
CA ARG A 328 -11.71 7.90 -11.35
C ARG A 328 -10.35 8.32 -10.81
N ASP A 329 -10.05 8.05 -9.52
CA ASP A 329 -8.97 8.73 -8.81
C ASP A 329 -7.90 7.79 -8.22
N HIS A 330 -8.14 6.47 -8.16
CA HIS A 330 -7.30 5.57 -7.38
C HIS A 330 -6.85 4.32 -8.13
N ARG A 331 -6.68 4.37 -9.44
CA ARG A 331 -6.07 3.28 -10.22
C ARG A 331 -4.54 3.38 -10.18
N PHE A 332 -3.86 2.24 -10.15
CA PHE A 332 -2.40 2.18 -10.05
C PHE A 332 -1.70 2.89 -11.21
N ARG A 333 -2.16 2.70 -12.45
CA ARG A 333 -1.59 3.40 -13.62
C ARG A 333 -1.70 4.93 -13.54
N ASP A 334 -2.80 5.45 -13.03
CA ASP A 334 -3.00 6.89 -12.87
C ASP A 334 -2.12 7.43 -11.73
N ARG A 335 -1.94 6.63 -10.70
CA ARG A 335 -1.04 6.93 -9.58
C ARG A 335 0.43 6.94 -10.03
N MET A 336 0.83 5.99 -10.89
CA MET A 336 2.18 5.99 -11.46
C MET A 336 2.42 7.20 -12.35
N ARG A 337 1.46 7.58 -13.19
CA ARG A 337 1.55 8.83 -13.99
C ARG A 337 1.70 10.05 -13.08
N GLN A 338 0.93 10.15 -12.02
CA GLN A 338 1.08 11.20 -11.00
C GLN A 338 2.49 11.22 -10.40
N ALA A 339 3.07 10.07 -10.06
CA ALA A 339 4.45 9.98 -9.59
C ALA A 339 5.43 10.54 -10.63
N GLY A 340 5.27 10.16 -11.91
CA GLY A 340 6.08 10.70 -13.01
C GLY A 340 6.01 12.23 -13.10
N GLU A 341 4.83 12.81 -12.94
CA GLU A 341 4.64 14.27 -12.95
C GLU A 341 5.28 14.97 -11.73
N LEU A 342 5.15 14.37 -10.55
CA LEU A 342 5.79 14.85 -9.33
C LEU A 342 7.31 14.85 -9.47
N ILE A 343 7.88 13.77 -10.00
CA ILE A 343 9.31 13.61 -10.23
C ILE A 343 9.82 14.60 -11.29
N ALA A 344 9.10 14.78 -12.39
CA ALA A 344 9.46 15.74 -13.42
C ALA A 344 9.55 17.18 -12.87
N ARG A 345 8.58 17.57 -12.02
CA ARG A 345 8.61 18.86 -11.33
C ARG A 345 9.79 18.97 -10.33
N GLY A 346 10.09 17.87 -9.64
CA GLY A 346 11.23 17.80 -8.70
C GLY A 346 12.56 17.96 -9.41
N LEU A 347 12.74 17.29 -10.54
CA LEU A 347 13.94 17.41 -11.40
C LEU A 347 14.14 18.83 -11.91
N ALA A 348 13.09 19.47 -12.43
CA ALA A 348 13.15 20.86 -12.91
C ALA A 348 13.61 21.80 -11.79
N ARG A 349 12.99 21.72 -10.59
CA ARG A 349 13.39 22.55 -9.43
C ARG A 349 14.85 22.29 -8.99
N LYS A 350 15.36 21.06 -9.11
CA LYS A 350 16.75 20.75 -8.79
C LYS A 350 17.70 21.39 -9.79
N ALA A 351 17.39 21.35 -11.09
CA ALA A 351 18.17 22.00 -12.14
C ALA A 351 18.25 23.53 -11.95
N ASP A 352 17.12 24.17 -11.65
CA ASP A 352 17.07 25.63 -11.40
C ASP A 352 17.95 26.04 -10.20
N ARG A 353 17.93 25.26 -9.12
CA ARG A 353 18.78 25.53 -7.94
C ARG A 353 20.27 25.42 -8.24
N VAL A 354 20.68 24.46 -9.07
CA VAL A 354 22.08 24.28 -9.46
C VAL A 354 22.54 25.45 -10.33
N SER A 355 21.72 25.93 -11.27
CA SER A 355 22.03 27.07 -12.12
C SER A 355 22.21 28.37 -11.35
N VAL A 356 21.40 28.60 -10.29
CA VAL A 356 21.50 29.81 -9.44
C VAL A 356 22.76 29.79 -8.55
N VAL A 357 23.23 28.63 -8.12
CA VAL A 357 24.44 28.51 -7.29
C VAL A 357 25.72 28.61 -8.13
N SER A 358 25.63 28.34 -9.44
CA SER A 358 26.76 28.38 -10.37
C SER A 358 26.92 29.77 -11.09
N ALA A 359 26.00 30.67 -10.90
CA ALA A 359 26.01 32.06 -11.40
C ALA A 359 26.42 33.02 -10.29
#